data_ea8a85d1c4574fb6c2315669e68a6829
#
_entry.id   ea8a85d1c4574fb6c2315669e68a6829
#
_cell.length_a   1.000
_cell.length_b   1.000
_cell.length_c   1.000
_cell.angle_alpha   90.00
_cell.angle_beta   90.00
_cell.angle_gamma   90.00
#
_symmetry.space_group_name_H-M   'P 1'
#
loop_
_entity.id
_entity.type
_entity.pdbx_description
1 polymer ?
#
loop_
_entity_poly.entity_id
_entity_poly.type
_entity_poly.pdbx_seq_one_letter_code
_entity_poly.pdbx_strand_id
1 'polypeptide(L)'
;GAALDHLVHLHRDAHVIAVEAAERGQSLIAHVAEHAAGLAPTLSETIRAAGEVVVVPEFLGNRSPFADPEARAVISGLGLDRGIDSLAALYLAGLSGIGYGLRQLLDRFADRGIAISTIIASGGAAQSPLACQMLADSTGVVVALPTSHEPVLRGSAMLAALSSKVHPDVASVMTS
;
A
#
# COMPACT_ATOMS: atom_id res chain seq x y z
N GLY A 1 4.65 0.96 2.21
CA GLY A 1 6.07 0.79 2.17
C GLY A 1 6.84 2.08 1.94
N ALA A 2 8.08 1.96 1.47
CA ALA A 2 9.02 3.07 1.36
C ALA A 2 8.49 4.31 0.62
N ALA A 3 7.70 4.15 -0.44
CA ALA A 3 7.14 5.27 -1.19
C ALA A 3 6.16 6.11 -0.35
N LEU A 4 5.28 5.47 0.41
CA LEU A 4 4.35 6.19 1.31
C LEU A 4 5.09 6.82 2.48
N ASP A 5 6.06 6.12 3.04
CA ASP A 5 6.89 6.66 4.11
C ASP A 5 7.66 7.91 3.64
N HIS A 6 8.27 7.83 2.46
CA HIS A 6 8.91 8.99 1.85
C HIS A 6 7.92 10.13 1.61
N LEU A 7 6.73 9.82 1.06
CA LEU A 7 5.70 10.82 0.75
C LEU A 7 5.24 11.61 1.98
N VAL A 8 4.96 10.92 3.09
CA VAL A 8 4.49 11.61 4.32
C VAL A 8 5.59 12.49 4.92
N HIS A 9 6.86 12.12 4.76
CA HIS A 9 7.98 12.94 5.22
C HIS A 9 8.23 14.20 4.36
N LEU A 10 7.66 14.28 3.15
CA LEU A 10 7.71 15.51 2.33
C LEU A 10 6.79 16.62 2.89
N HIS A 11 5.82 16.27 3.73
CA HIS A 11 4.91 17.25 4.30
C HIS A 11 5.64 18.15 5.31
N ARG A 12 5.39 19.45 5.23
CA ARG A 12 6.08 20.46 6.05
C ARG A 12 5.95 20.25 7.57
N ASP A 13 4.82 19.70 8.02
CA ASP A 13 4.55 19.47 9.44
C ASP A 13 4.84 18.02 9.88
N ALA A 14 5.42 17.19 8.99
CA ALA A 14 5.71 15.78 9.26
C ALA A 14 6.55 15.58 10.52
N HIS A 15 7.52 16.46 10.76
CA HIS A 15 8.38 16.37 11.94
C HIS A 15 7.60 16.59 13.26
N VAL A 16 6.71 17.59 13.31
CA VAL A 16 5.89 17.86 14.50
C VAL A 16 4.95 16.71 14.77
N ILE A 17 4.26 16.24 13.72
CA ILE A 17 3.31 15.11 13.82
C ILE A 17 4.04 13.80 14.18
N ALA A 18 5.29 13.63 13.74
CA ALA A 18 6.10 12.47 14.14
C ALA A 18 6.42 12.46 15.63
N VAL A 19 6.62 13.62 16.26
CA VAL A 19 6.80 13.73 17.71
C VAL A 19 5.53 13.32 18.43
N GLU A 20 4.37 13.81 17.99
CA GLU A 20 3.06 13.44 18.55
C GLU A 20 2.79 11.93 18.41
N ALA A 21 3.16 11.34 17.26
CA ALA A 21 3.08 9.90 17.03
C ALA A 21 3.96 9.11 18.00
N ALA A 22 5.20 9.56 18.20
CA ALA A 22 6.15 8.90 19.10
C ALA A 22 5.69 8.91 20.56
N GLU A 23 5.05 9.99 21.03
CA GLU A 23 4.44 10.07 22.37
C GLU A 23 3.33 9.03 22.56
N ARG A 24 2.69 8.58 21.47
CA ARG A 24 1.68 7.51 21.44
C ARG A 24 2.28 6.12 21.19
N GLY A 25 3.59 6.01 21.07
CA GLY A 25 4.29 4.77 20.74
C GLY A 25 4.05 4.29 19.29
N GLN A 26 3.69 5.20 18.38
CA GLN A 26 3.38 4.92 16.99
C GLN A 26 4.44 5.47 16.05
N SER A 27 4.56 4.87 14.84
CA SER A 27 5.28 5.52 13.74
C SER A 27 4.43 6.63 13.13
N LEU A 28 5.06 7.61 12.46
CA LEU A 28 4.34 8.68 11.75
C LEU A 28 3.28 8.11 10.80
N ILE A 29 3.64 7.11 9.99
CA ILE A 29 2.71 6.54 9.01
C ILE A 29 1.53 5.80 9.67
N ALA A 30 1.76 5.15 10.81
CA ALA A 30 0.68 4.48 11.55
C ALA A 30 -0.29 5.50 12.15
N HIS A 31 0.23 6.57 12.73
CA HIS A 31 -0.55 7.65 13.31
C HIS A 31 -1.40 8.37 12.24
N VAL A 32 -0.80 8.70 11.09
CA VAL A 32 -1.51 9.33 9.97
C VAL A 32 -2.58 8.39 9.39
N ALA A 33 -2.28 7.09 9.26
CA ALA A 33 -3.24 6.10 8.77
C ALA A 33 -4.44 5.94 9.70
N GLU A 34 -4.21 5.92 11.03
CA GLU A 34 -5.28 5.88 12.03
C GLU A 34 -6.15 7.14 11.97
N HIS A 35 -5.53 8.32 11.90
CA HIS A 35 -6.26 9.57 11.75
C HIS A 35 -7.08 9.60 10.46
N ALA A 36 -6.48 9.23 9.32
CA ALA A 36 -7.16 9.17 8.02
C ALA A 36 -8.36 8.22 8.04
N ALA A 37 -8.25 7.07 8.72
CA ALA A 37 -9.36 6.11 8.84
C ALA A 37 -10.56 6.68 9.61
N GLY A 38 -10.34 7.66 10.48
CA GLY A 38 -11.39 8.35 11.26
C GLY A 38 -12.07 9.53 10.54
N LEU A 39 -11.61 9.91 9.35
CA LEU A 39 -12.13 11.09 8.64
C LEU A 39 -13.49 10.87 7.96
N ALA A 40 -13.99 9.64 7.89
CA ALA A 40 -15.27 9.32 7.26
C ALA A 40 -15.93 8.13 7.96
N PRO A 41 -17.27 7.94 7.77
CA PRO A 41 -18.00 6.82 8.36
C PRO A 41 -17.52 5.44 7.90
N THR A 42 -16.99 5.33 6.68
CA THR A 42 -16.43 4.10 6.12
C THR A 42 -15.04 4.34 5.57
N LEU A 43 -14.20 3.29 5.55
CA LEU A 43 -12.84 3.39 5.01
C LEU A 43 -12.82 3.81 3.53
N SER A 44 -13.78 3.33 2.73
CA SER A 44 -13.90 3.71 1.31
C SER A 44 -14.20 5.20 1.12
N GLU A 45 -14.95 5.82 2.03
CA GLU A 45 -15.30 7.23 1.93
C GLU A 45 -14.16 8.17 2.35
N THR A 46 -13.16 7.66 3.05
CA THR A 46 -12.00 8.47 3.50
C THR A 46 -11.26 9.12 2.34
N ILE A 47 -11.31 8.53 1.13
CA ILE A 47 -10.66 9.09 -0.06
C ILE A 47 -11.12 10.53 -0.37
N ARG A 48 -12.34 10.90 0.02
CA ARG A 48 -12.85 12.26 -0.16
C ARG A 48 -12.01 13.31 0.56
N ALA A 49 -11.34 12.90 1.65
CA ALA A 49 -10.44 13.79 2.40
C ALA A 49 -9.12 14.09 1.64
N ALA A 50 -8.78 13.32 0.60
CA ALA A 50 -7.67 13.67 -0.29
C ALA A 50 -7.94 14.99 -1.06
N GLY A 51 -9.21 15.38 -1.23
CA GLY A 51 -9.60 16.62 -1.92
C GLY A 51 -9.06 16.65 -3.35
N GLU A 52 -8.36 17.72 -3.67
CA GLU A 52 -7.74 17.94 -4.98
C GLU A 52 -6.32 17.36 -5.10
N VAL A 53 -5.81 16.74 -4.03
CA VAL A 53 -4.44 16.21 -4.02
C VAL A 53 -4.39 14.92 -4.83
N VAL A 54 -3.48 14.88 -5.80
CA VAL A 54 -3.22 13.71 -6.64
C VAL A 54 -1.74 13.35 -6.55
N VAL A 55 -1.43 12.07 -6.39
CA VAL A 55 -0.07 11.56 -6.31
C VAL A 55 0.14 10.44 -7.33
N VAL A 56 1.18 10.57 -8.16
CA VAL A 56 1.76 9.48 -8.94
C VAL A 56 3.05 9.06 -8.21
N PRO A 57 3.09 7.91 -7.53
CA PRO A 57 4.15 7.61 -6.56
C PRO A 57 5.40 6.96 -7.18
N GLU A 58 5.83 7.41 -8.35
CA GLU A 58 6.96 6.84 -9.11
C GLU A 58 8.32 7.39 -8.64
N PHE A 59 8.58 7.36 -7.32
CA PHE A 59 9.81 7.90 -6.73
C PHE A 59 11.08 7.20 -7.19
N LEU A 60 10.99 5.92 -7.60
CA LEU A 60 12.10 5.08 -8.03
C LEU A 60 11.97 4.60 -9.48
N GLY A 61 11.24 5.34 -10.29
CA GLY A 61 10.86 4.93 -11.64
C GLY A 61 9.65 3.99 -11.66
N ASN A 62 9.16 3.68 -12.84
CA ASN A 62 8.08 2.72 -13.06
C ASN A 62 8.66 1.36 -13.45
N ARG A 63 8.58 0.39 -12.55
CA ARG A 63 9.03 -0.98 -12.84
C ARG A 63 8.05 -1.72 -13.73
N SER A 64 6.77 -1.51 -13.54
CA SER A 64 5.69 -2.17 -14.26
C SER A 64 4.45 -1.26 -14.27
N PRO A 65 3.72 -1.17 -15.38
CA PRO A 65 3.86 -1.96 -16.61
C PRO A 65 4.82 -1.36 -17.65
N PHE A 66 5.42 -0.19 -17.44
CA PHE A 66 6.14 0.55 -18.50
C PHE A 66 7.64 0.28 -18.52
N ALA A 67 8.21 -0.23 -17.43
CA ALA A 67 9.66 -0.47 -17.28
C ALA A 67 10.50 0.80 -17.59
N ASP A 68 10.01 1.95 -17.08
CA ASP A 68 10.64 3.26 -17.28
C ASP A 68 11.41 3.67 -16.00
N PRO A 69 12.73 3.54 -15.96
CA PRO A 69 13.54 3.94 -14.82
C PRO A 69 13.64 5.46 -14.63
N GLU A 70 13.30 6.23 -15.68
CA GLU A 70 13.35 7.70 -15.67
C GLU A 70 12.02 8.34 -15.22
N ALA A 71 10.96 7.56 -15.07
CA ALA A 71 9.71 8.07 -14.50
C ALA A 71 9.96 8.67 -13.11
N ARG A 72 9.24 9.73 -12.80
CA ARG A 72 9.35 10.43 -11.52
C ARG A 72 7.98 10.66 -10.91
N ALA A 73 7.96 10.71 -9.59
CA ALA A 73 6.74 11.01 -8.84
C ALA A 73 6.22 12.41 -9.19
N VAL A 74 4.90 12.52 -9.21
CA VAL A 74 4.19 13.80 -9.38
C VAL A 74 3.24 13.97 -8.21
N ILE A 75 3.26 15.14 -7.60
CA ILE A 75 2.30 15.57 -6.58
C ILE A 75 1.64 16.84 -7.11
N SER A 76 0.31 16.86 -7.18
CA SER A 76 -0.48 17.98 -7.67
C SER A 76 -1.60 18.31 -6.69
N GLY A 77 -2.11 19.54 -6.73
CA GLY A 77 -3.24 19.97 -5.90
C GLY A 77 -2.88 20.33 -4.45
N LEU A 78 -1.60 20.49 -4.13
CA LEU A 78 -1.19 20.94 -2.80
C LEU A 78 -1.60 22.40 -2.55
N GLY A 79 -2.27 22.63 -1.39
CA GLY A 79 -2.59 23.95 -0.86
C GLY A 79 -1.55 24.45 0.15
N LEU A 80 -1.96 25.43 0.95
CA LEU A 80 -1.19 25.98 2.06
C LEU A 80 -1.62 25.38 3.42
N ASP A 81 -2.52 24.38 3.37
CA ASP A 81 -3.06 23.74 4.55
C ASP A 81 -1.98 23.05 5.37
N ARG A 82 -2.22 22.94 6.66
CA ARG A 82 -1.26 22.45 7.65
C ARG A 82 -1.89 21.41 8.57
N GLY A 83 -1.03 20.79 9.35
CA GLY A 83 -1.44 19.82 10.36
C GLY A 83 -1.77 18.45 9.82
N ILE A 84 -2.33 17.61 10.69
CA ILE A 84 -2.53 16.19 10.44
C ILE A 84 -3.58 15.93 9.34
N ASP A 85 -4.58 16.78 9.16
CA ASP A 85 -5.60 16.61 8.11
C ASP A 85 -5.00 16.75 6.72
N SER A 86 -4.14 17.76 6.51
CA SER A 86 -3.48 17.94 5.22
C SER A 86 -2.42 16.85 4.95
N LEU A 87 -1.77 16.34 6.00
CA LEU A 87 -0.89 15.19 5.87
C LEU A 87 -1.67 13.90 5.57
N ALA A 88 -2.86 13.71 6.17
CA ALA A 88 -3.75 12.62 5.87
C ALA A 88 -4.27 12.67 4.42
N ALA A 89 -4.60 13.86 3.92
CA ALA A 89 -4.97 14.06 2.52
C ALA A 89 -3.86 13.60 1.56
N LEU A 90 -2.62 14.00 1.84
CA LEU A 90 -1.45 13.57 1.06
C LEU A 90 -1.23 12.04 1.12
N TYR A 91 -1.40 11.45 2.31
CA TYR A 91 -1.30 10.01 2.52
C TYR A 91 -2.36 9.23 1.73
N LEU A 92 -3.64 9.67 1.80
CA LEU A 92 -4.76 9.05 1.05
C LEU A 92 -4.55 9.16 -0.46
N ALA A 93 -4.10 10.31 -0.95
CA ALA A 93 -3.75 10.49 -2.35
C ALA A 93 -2.62 9.54 -2.78
N GLY A 94 -1.61 9.35 -1.94
CA GLY A 94 -0.53 8.40 -2.16
C GLY A 94 -0.98 6.96 -2.22
N LEU A 95 -1.87 6.53 -1.30
CA LEU A 95 -2.48 5.20 -1.33
C LEU A 95 -3.28 4.97 -2.60
N SER A 96 -4.09 5.95 -3.01
CA SER A 96 -4.87 5.87 -4.25
C SER A 96 -3.98 5.78 -5.47
N GLY A 97 -2.88 6.56 -5.52
CA GLY A 97 -1.91 6.51 -6.60
C GLY A 97 -1.27 5.12 -6.75
N ILE A 98 -0.93 4.47 -5.63
CA ILE A 98 -0.45 3.07 -5.63
C ILE A 98 -1.54 2.13 -6.14
N GLY A 99 -2.78 2.31 -5.69
CA GLY A 99 -3.93 1.50 -6.13
C GLY A 99 -4.20 1.63 -7.63
N TYR A 100 -4.15 2.85 -8.17
CA TYR A 100 -4.32 3.09 -9.61
C TYR A 100 -3.18 2.49 -10.44
N GLY A 101 -1.93 2.58 -9.97
CA GLY A 101 -0.81 1.89 -10.61
C GLY A 101 -1.00 0.38 -10.65
N LEU A 102 -1.52 -0.19 -9.55
CA LEU A 102 -1.86 -1.62 -9.50
C LEU A 102 -3.03 -1.96 -10.43
N ARG A 103 -4.08 -1.13 -10.50
CA ARG A 103 -5.18 -1.29 -11.45
C ARG A 103 -4.66 -1.31 -12.89
N GLN A 104 -3.79 -0.39 -13.24
CA GLN A 104 -3.17 -0.32 -14.55
C GLN A 104 -2.41 -1.61 -14.92
N LEU A 105 -1.73 -2.22 -13.93
CA LEU A 105 -1.08 -3.51 -14.10
C LEU A 105 -2.09 -4.64 -14.34
N LEU A 106 -3.22 -4.66 -13.59
CA LEU A 106 -4.28 -5.64 -13.78
C LEU A 106 -4.91 -5.54 -15.17
N ASP A 107 -5.12 -4.33 -15.67
CA ASP A 107 -5.62 -4.09 -17.03
C ASP A 107 -4.65 -4.65 -18.09
N ARG A 108 -3.33 -4.50 -17.89
CA ARG A 108 -2.33 -5.10 -18.79
C ARG A 108 -2.34 -6.63 -18.77
N PHE A 109 -2.65 -7.26 -17.64
CA PHE A 109 -2.86 -8.71 -17.60
C PHE A 109 -4.15 -9.10 -18.34
N ALA A 110 -5.24 -8.37 -18.13
CA ALA A 110 -6.52 -8.61 -18.80
C ALA A 110 -6.40 -8.49 -20.33
N ASP A 111 -5.65 -7.49 -20.84
CA ASP A 111 -5.35 -7.33 -22.28
C ASP A 111 -4.65 -8.56 -22.89
N ARG A 112 -3.99 -9.37 -22.06
CA ARG A 112 -3.31 -10.61 -22.44
C ARG A 112 -4.12 -11.88 -22.14
N GLY A 113 -5.40 -11.72 -21.79
CA GLY A 113 -6.31 -12.82 -21.45
C GLY A 113 -6.11 -13.41 -20.06
N ILE A 114 -5.36 -12.73 -19.17
CA ILE A 114 -5.15 -13.17 -17.79
C ILE A 114 -6.08 -12.36 -16.88
N ALA A 115 -7.18 -12.98 -16.44
CA ALA A 115 -8.11 -12.37 -15.49
C ALA A 115 -7.63 -12.62 -14.06
N ILE A 116 -7.41 -11.53 -13.31
CA ILE A 116 -7.07 -11.57 -11.88
C ILE A 116 -8.27 -11.08 -11.09
N SER A 117 -8.82 -11.93 -10.25
CA SER A 117 -9.98 -11.62 -9.40
C SER A 117 -9.62 -11.35 -7.94
N THR A 118 -8.41 -11.72 -7.52
CA THR A 118 -7.98 -11.61 -6.13
C THR A 118 -6.50 -11.21 -6.06
N ILE A 119 -6.21 -10.29 -5.17
CA ILE A 119 -4.84 -9.88 -4.80
C ILE A 119 -4.58 -10.37 -3.37
N ILE A 120 -3.47 -11.05 -3.15
CA ILE A 120 -3.02 -11.40 -1.80
C ILE A 120 -2.06 -10.32 -1.32
N ALA A 121 -2.46 -9.55 -0.31
CA ALA A 121 -1.63 -8.53 0.29
C ALA A 121 -0.82 -9.10 1.45
N SER A 122 0.46 -8.74 1.55
CA SER A 122 1.34 -9.12 2.65
C SER A 122 2.28 -8.00 3.04
N GLY A 123 2.94 -8.13 4.19
CA GLY A 123 3.82 -7.09 4.73
C GLY A 123 3.06 -5.91 5.32
N GLY A 124 3.68 -4.72 5.38
CA GLY A 124 3.14 -3.55 6.08
C GLY A 124 1.78 -3.06 5.58
N ALA A 125 1.51 -3.16 4.27
CA ALA A 125 0.21 -2.79 3.71
C ALA A 125 -0.93 -3.68 4.22
N ALA A 126 -0.65 -4.98 4.42
CA ALA A 126 -1.63 -5.95 4.93
C ALA A 126 -2.02 -5.69 6.40
N GLN A 127 -1.21 -4.94 7.14
CA GLN A 127 -1.48 -4.58 8.54
C GLN A 127 -2.40 -3.35 8.67
N SER A 128 -2.67 -2.64 7.59
CA SER A 128 -3.54 -1.48 7.57
C SER A 128 -4.87 -1.79 6.87
N PRO A 129 -5.99 -1.89 7.62
CA PRO A 129 -7.31 -2.07 7.00
C PRO A 129 -7.64 -0.97 5.98
N LEU A 130 -7.25 0.28 6.27
CA LEU A 130 -7.42 1.40 5.34
C LEU A 130 -6.67 1.15 4.03
N ALA A 131 -5.40 0.74 4.09
CA ALA A 131 -4.62 0.46 2.88
C ALA A 131 -5.24 -0.69 2.06
N CYS A 132 -5.67 -1.77 2.72
CA CYS A 132 -6.33 -2.89 2.06
C CYS A 132 -7.64 -2.45 1.38
N GLN A 133 -8.46 -1.65 2.07
CA GLN A 133 -9.71 -1.14 1.50
C GLN A 133 -9.44 -0.22 0.30
N MET A 134 -8.50 0.73 0.43
CA MET A 134 -8.14 1.63 -0.67
C MET A 134 -7.61 0.87 -1.90
N LEU A 135 -6.83 -0.20 -1.69
CA LEU A 135 -6.39 -1.06 -2.79
C LEU A 135 -7.55 -1.81 -3.44
N ALA A 136 -8.49 -2.35 -2.65
CA ALA A 136 -9.67 -3.02 -3.18
C ALA A 136 -10.54 -2.06 -4.00
N ASP A 137 -10.80 -0.86 -3.47
CA ASP A 137 -11.63 0.15 -4.14
C ASP A 137 -10.97 0.65 -5.43
N SER A 138 -9.67 0.91 -5.42
CA SER A 138 -8.93 1.40 -6.58
C SER A 138 -8.78 0.36 -7.69
N THR A 139 -8.66 -0.93 -7.31
CA THR A 139 -8.45 -2.02 -8.27
C THR A 139 -9.73 -2.70 -8.71
N GLY A 140 -10.79 -2.62 -7.92
CA GLY A 140 -12.05 -3.31 -8.18
C GLY A 140 -11.97 -4.84 -8.02
N VAL A 141 -10.93 -5.37 -7.34
CA VAL A 141 -10.77 -6.80 -7.06
C VAL A 141 -10.64 -7.07 -5.57
N VAL A 142 -10.92 -8.30 -5.17
CA VAL A 142 -10.81 -8.71 -3.77
C VAL A 142 -9.35 -8.63 -3.30
N VAL A 143 -9.14 -7.99 -2.15
CA VAL A 143 -7.86 -8.04 -1.45
C VAL A 143 -7.96 -9.03 -0.30
N ALA A 144 -7.25 -10.15 -0.40
CA ALA A 144 -7.19 -11.20 0.60
C ALA A 144 -5.93 -11.06 1.45
N LEU A 145 -6.03 -11.43 2.71
CA LEU A 145 -4.90 -11.46 3.63
C LEU A 145 -4.52 -12.91 3.92
N PRO A 146 -3.21 -13.24 3.97
CA PRO A 146 -2.78 -14.58 4.36
C PRO A 146 -3.11 -14.82 5.84
N THR A 147 -3.41 -16.06 6.20
CA THR A 147 -3.65 -16.48 7.59
C THR A 147 -2.36 -16.49 8.43
N SER A 148 -1.20 -16.62 7.77
CA SER A 148 0.11 -16.55 8.41
C SER A 148 0.53 -15.11 8.64
N HIS A 149 1.00 -14.78 9.85
CA HIS A 149 1.58 -13.47 10.16
C HIS A 149 2.85 -13.19 9.36
N GLU A 150 3.62 -14.25 9.03
CA GLU A 150 4.91 -14.14 8.33
C GLU A 150 4.92 -15.03 7.07
N PRO A 151 4.14 -14.66 6.02
CA PRO A 151 3.98 -15.51 4.83
C PRO A 151 5.28 -15.70 4.05
N VAL A 152 6.18 -14.71 4.07
CA VAL A 152 7.48 -14.78 3.39
C VAL A 152 8.41 -15.77 4.11
N LEU A 153 8.48 -15.73 5.45
CA LEU A 153 9.25 -16.68 6.23
C LEU A 153 8.69 -18.09 6.08
N ARG A 154 7.36 -18.25 6.11
CA ARG A 154 6.71 -19.53 5.85
C ARG A 154 7.08 -20.08 4.47
N GLY A 155 7.01 -19.28 3.43
CA GLY A 155 7.43 -19.69 2.08
C GLY A 155 8.89 -20.10 2.01
N SER A 156 9.78 -19.38 2.68
CA SER A 156 11.20 -19.73 2.77
C SER A 156 11.43 -21.06 3.49
N ALA A 157 10.70 -21.31 4.59
CA ALA A 157 10.75 -22.57 5.32
C ALA A 157 10.25 -23.75 4.46
N MET A 158 9.17 -23.54 3.69
CA MET A 158 8.66 -24.52 2.74
C MET A 158 9.69 -24.90 1.67
N LEU A 159 10.39 -23.91 1.10
CA LEU A 159 11.47 -24.15 0.15
C LEU A 159 12.64 -24.91 0.77
N ALA A 160 13.00 -24.60 2.02
CA ALA A 160 14.03 -25.34 2.75
C ALA A 160 13.62 -26.81 3.01
N ALA A 161 12.36 -27.06 3.37
CA ALA A 161 11.82 -28.40 3.57
C ALA A 161 11.82 -29.24 2.28
N LEU A 162 11.53 -28.62 1.13
CA LEU A 162 11.68 -29.25 -0.19
C LEU A 162 13.14 -29.58 -0.51
N SER A 163 14.03 -28.61 -0.30
CA SER A 163 15.46 -28.78 -0.59
C SER A 163 16.08 -29.90 0.25
N SER A 164 15.67 -30.02 1.52
CA SER A 164 16.11 -31.09 2.43
C SER A 164 15.38 -32.43 2.26
N LYS A 165 14.46 -32.51 1.27
CA LYS A 165 13.64 -33.70 0.97
C LYS A 165 12.75 -34.17 2.14
N VAL A 166 12.41 -33.29 3.05
CA VAL A 166 11.38 -33.54 4.11
C VAL A 166 10.00 -33.70 3.47
N HIS A 167 9.75 -32.97 2.39
CA HIS A 167 8.57 -33.11 1.55
C HIS A 167 8.98 -33.50 0.13
N PRO A 168 8.21 -34.37 -0.56
CA PRO A 168 8.58 -34.86 -1.90
C PRO A 168 8.36 -33.81 -2.99
N ASP A 169 7.39 -32.89 -2.82
CA ASP A 169 7.01 -31.91 -3.83
C ASP A 169 6.37 -30.65 -3.21
N VAL A 170 6.13 -29.65 -4.05
CA VAL A 170 5.53 -28.35 -3.65
C VAL A 170 4.11 -28.55 -3.10
N ALA A 171 3.31 -29.44 -3.70
CA ALA A 171 1.92 -29.64 -3.29
C ALA A 171 1.83 -30.15 -1.84
N SER A 172 2.69 -31.12 -1.50
CA SER A 172 2.74 -31.71 -0.15
C SER A 172 3.18 -30.69 0.92
N VAL A 173 4.13 -29.78 0.59
CA VAL A 173 4.59 -28.78 1.55
C VAL A 173 3.58 -27.64 1.73
N MET A 174 2.76 -27.34 0.70
CA MET A 174 1.73 -26.29 0.79
C MET A 174 0.51 -26.72 1.61
N THR A 175 0.31 -28.01 1.82
CA THR A 175 -0.81 -28.57 2.60
C THR A 175 -0.41 -28.93 4.04
N SER A 176 0.85 -28.75 4.40
CA SER A 176 1.40 -28.95 5.77
C SER A 176 1.35 -27.64 6.61
#